data_4a047f2980806a69d60598692f3c1cfe
#
_entry.id   4a047f2980806a69d60598692f3c1cfe
#
_cell.length_a   1.000
_cell.length_b   1.000
_cell.length_c   1.000
_cell.angle_alpha   90.00
_cell.angle_beta   90.00
_cell.angle_gamma   90.00
#
_symmetry.space_group_name_H-M   'P 1'
#
loop_
_entity.id
_entity.type
_entity.pdbx_description
1 polymer ?
#
loop_
_entity_poly.entity_id
_entity_poly.type
_entity_poly.pdbx_seq_one_letter_code
_entity_poly.pdbx_strand_id
1 'polypeptide(L)'
;MKKSLGRTVFLVAMCVVLVGCGRGLTPTEIAFTRSLVGDEIDISKVRLIKGAPVAAVTFRRKARPRTTCRERILPPPRDEIVTAKPAAVSLYNRSFIARDWYIENYAKDFPKEINLSAIMLFGHEMIHVWQWQNRERTGYTPWRAAGEHVRSDDPYLFELEGAPDFLSFGYEQQGAIVEEYLCCRALDPTAARTKRLHTMLRGAFPVAPL
;
A
#
# COMPACT_ATOMS: atom_id res chain seq x y z
N MET A 1 -44.63 -10.12 -16.57
CA MET A 1 -43.81 -10.65 -15.49
C MET A 1 -42.49 -11.31 -15.94
N LYS A 2 -41.68 -10.67 -16.82
CA LYS A 2 -40.40 -11.28 -17.34
C LYS A 2 -39.15 -10.39 -17.16
N LYS A 3 -39.20 -9.29 -16.37
CA LYS A 3 -38.09 -8.35 -16.23
C LYS A 3 -37.29 -8.47 -14.90
N SER A 4 -37.71 -9.34 -14.00
CA SER A 4 -37.05 -9.47 -12.66
C SER A 4 -35.88 -10.50 -12.66
N LEU A 5 -35.93 -11.52 -13.51
CA LEU A 5 -34.94 -12.61 -13.50
C LEU A 5 -33.55 -12.18 -14.00
N GLY A 6 -33.49 -11.25 -14.97
CA GLY A 6 -32.22 -10.78 -15.54
C GLY A 6 -31.39 -9.91 -14.58
N ARG A 7 -32.04 -9.17 -13.70
CA ARG A 7 -31.35 -8.30 -12.72
C ARG A 7 -30.71 -9.10 -11.58
N THR A 8 -31.37 -10.15 -11.14
CA THR A 8 -30.87 -11.01 -10.05
C THR A 8 -29.68 -11.85 -10.50
N VAL A 9 -29.70 -12.33 -11.76
CA VAL A 9 -28.59 -13.10 -12.34
C VAL A 9 -27.36 -12.20 -12.55
N PHE A 10 -27.53 -10.95 -12.93
CA PHE A 10 -26.40 -10.00 -13.10
C PHE A 10 -25.74 -9.63 -11.77
N LEU A 11 -26.53 -9.46 -10.70
CA LEU A 11 -26.01 -9.20 -9.35
C LEU A 11 -25.27 -10.40 -8.77
N VAL A 12 -25.74 -11.62 -8.99
CA VAL A 12 -25.08 -12.85 -8.54
C VAL A 12 -23.77 -13.09 -9.32
N ALA A 13 -23.75 -12.83 -10.63
CA ALA A 13 -22.54 -12.94 -11.44
C ALA A 13 -21.46 -11.91 -11.01
N MET A 14 -21.84 -10.70 -10.61
CA MET A 14 -20.89 -9.69 -10.11
C MET A 14 -20.33 -10.05 -8.74
N CYS A 15 -21.08 -10.75 -7.88
CA CYS A 15 -20.56 -11.25 -6.60
C CYS A 15 -19.58 -12.42 -6.77
N VAL A 16 -19.70 -13.24 -7.80
CA VAL A 16 -18.81 -14.39 -8.05
C VAL A 16 -17.45 -13.95 -8.61
N VAL A 17 -17.37 -12.84 -9.33
CA VAL A 17 -16.10 -12.33 -9.88
C VAL A 17 -15.15 -11.79 -8.77
N LEU A 18 -15.65 -11.46 -7.58
CA LEU A 18 -14.83 -11.04 -6.44
C LEU A 18 -14.18 -12.20 -5.66
N VAL A 19 -14.49 -13.45 -6.01
CA VAL A 19 -13.83 -14.66 -5.49
C VAL A 19 -12.68 -15.08 -6.40
N GLY A 20 -11.93 -14.13 -6.94
CA GLY A 20 -10.70 -14.45 -7.65
C GLY A 20 -9.77 -15.25 -6.74
N CYS A 21 -9.29 -16.40 -7.20
CA CYS A 21 -8.31 -17.23 -6.52
C CYS A 21 -7.02 -16.44 -6.33
N GLY A 22 -6.95 -15.63 -5.26
CA GLY A 22 -5.73 -14.97 -4.83
C GLY A 22 -4.84 -15.97 -4.08
N ARG A 23 -3.53 -15.85 -4.23
CA ARG A 23 -2.60 -16.60 -3.38
C ARG A 23 -2.51 -16.01 -1.98
N GLY A 24 -2.20 -16.83 -1.00
CA GLY A 24 -1.73 -16.39 0.31
C GLY A 24 -0.33 -15.77 0.21
N LEU A 25 0.15 -15.26 1.34
CA LEU A 25 1.53 -14.79 1.45
C LEU A 25 2.50 -15.97 1.49
N THR A 26 3.67 -15.82 0.87
CA THR A 26 4.78 -16.77 0.98
C THR A 26 5.43 -16.69 2.37
N PRO A 27 6.21 -17.69 2.80
CA PRO A 27 6.88 -17.64 4.11
C PRO A 27 7.75 -16.41 4.32
N THR A 28 8.45 -15.94 3.29
CA THR A 28 9.30 -14.74 3.38
C THR A 28 8.47 -13.44 3.37
N GLU A 29 7.36 -13.38 2.65
CA GLU A 29 6.39 -12.27 2.75
C GLU A 29 5.74 -12.20 4.14
N ILE A 30 5.44 -13.36 4.76
CA ILE A 30 4.95 -13.43 6.15
C ILE A 30 6.02 -12.89 7.10
N ALA A 31 7.27 -13.34 6.97
CA ALA A 31 8.37 -12.88 7.81
C ALA A 31 8.58 -11.36 7.67
N PHE A 32 8.54 -10.84 6.44
CA PHE A 32 8.60 -9.40 6.18
C PHE A 32 7.42 -8.65 6.83
N THR A 33 6.19 -9.11 6.60
CA THR A 33 4.99 -8.46 7.15
C THR A 33 5.05 -8.41 8.67
N ARG A 34 5.46 -9.49 9.32
CA ARG A 34 5.65 -9.54 10.77
C ARG A 34 6.76 -8.61 11.24
N SER A 35 7.83 -8.44 10.47
CA SER A 35 8.88 -7.48 10.81
C SER A 35 8.42 -6.03 10.75
N LEU A 36 7.38 -5.75 9.97
CA LEU A 36 6.81 -4.42 9.79
C LEU A 36 5.71 -4.12 10.81
N VAL A 37 4.71 -4.99 10.92
CA VAL A 37 3.50 -4.74 11.73
C VAL A 37 3.28 -5.77 12.85
N GLY A 38 4.22 -6.66 13.09
CA GLY A 38 4.08 -7.73 14.09
C GLY A 38 2.92 -8.67 13.76
N ASP A 39 2.20 -9.07 14.78
CA ASP A 39 1.02 -9.94 14.67
C ASP A 39 -0.31 -9.14 14.57
N GLU A 40 -0.24 -7.85 14.26
CA GLU A 40 -1.44 -7.00 14.12
C GLU A 40 -2.21 -7.24 12.80
N ILE A 41 -1.72 -8.12 11.93
CA ILE A 41 -2.41 -8.62 10.74
C ILE A 41 -2.69 -10.12 10.89
N ASP A 42 -3.94 -10.52 10.72
CA ASP A 42 -4.29 -11.91 10.49
C ASP A 42 -3.89 -12.32 9.07
N ILE A 43 -2.67 -12.85 8.97
CA ILE A 43 -2.03 -13.29 7.71
C ILE A 43 -2.88 -14.32 6.96
N SER A 44 -3.62 -15.16 7.68
CA SER A 44 -4.42 -16.24 7.07
C SER A 44 -5.52 -15.71 6.13
N LYS A 45 -5.97 -14.47 6.37
CA LYS A 45 -7.01 -13.79 5.58
C LYS A 45 -6.46 -13.05 4.37
N VAL A 46 -5.16 -12.76 4.33
CA VAL A 46 -4.55 -11.95 3.26
C VAL A 46 -4.51 -12.71 1.95
N ARG A 47 -4.89 -12.04 0.86
CA ARG A 47 -4.82 -12.59 -0.49
C ARG A 47 -4.24 -11.58 -1.47
N LEU A 48 -3.25 -12.01 -2.24
CA LEU A 48 -2.71 -11.25 -3.37
C LEU A 48 -3.34 -11.76 -4.67
N ILE A 49 -3.92 -10.86 -5.44
CA ILE A 49 -4.70 -11.18 -6.64
C ILE A 49 -4.05 -10.50 -7.83
N LYS A 50 -3.74 -11.28 -8.87
CA LYS A 50 -3.19 -10.78 -10.12
C LYS A 50 -4.27 -10.10 -10.95
N GLY A 51 -4.09 -8.81 -11.23
CA GLY A 51 -5.02 -7.98 -11.99
C GLY A 51 -5.77 -7.00 -11.08
N ALA A 52 -5.41 -5.73 -11.16
CA ALA A 52 -6.12 -4.65 -10.47
C ALA A 52 -7.35 -4.23 -11.28
N PRO A 53 -8.54 -4.13 -10.67
CA PRO A 53 -9.77 -3.75 -11.35
C PRO A 53 -9.91 -2.23 -11.51
N VAL A 54 -8.80 -1.53 -11.75
CA VAL A 54 -8.75 -0.07 -11.83
C VAL A 54 -8.31 0.40 -13.21
N ALA A 55 -8.98 1.43 -13.70
CA ALA A 55 -8.60 2.11 -14.92
C ALA A 55 -7.38 3.00 -14.71
N ALA A 56 -6.75 3.41 -15.81
CA ALA A 56 -5.74 4.46 -15.76
C ALA A 56 -6.39 5.76 -15.29
N VAL A 57 -5.69 6.47 -14.41
CA VAL A 57 -6.10 7.78 -13.91
C VAL A 57 -5.13 8.82 -14.47
N THR A 58 -5.68 9.89 -15.01
CA THR A 58 -4.89 11.05 -15.45
C THR A 58 -5.01 12.14 -14.40
N PHE A 59 -3.88 12.60 -13.89
CA PHE A 59 -3.83 13.68 -12.92
C PHE A 59 -2.71 14.66 -13.27
N ARG A 60 -2.87 15.90 -12.80
CA ARG A 60 -1.84 16.91 -12.94
C ARG A 60 -0.95 16.90 -11.70
N ARG A 61 0.32 16.59 -11.89
CA ARG A 61 1.33 16.67 -10.85
C ARG A 61 2.11 17.96 -10.98
N LYS A 62 2.00 18.83 -9.98
CA LYS A 62 2.83 20.04 -9.92
C LYS A 62 4.30 19.65 -9.75
N ALA A 63 5.19 20.33 -10.47
CA ALA A 63 6.61 20.18 -10.24
C ALA A 63 6.94 20.60 -8.80
N ARG A 64 7.63 19.73 -8.06
CA ARG A 64 8.09 19.97 -6.69
C ARG A 64 9.43 19.30 -6.44
N PRO A 65 10.19 19.74 -5.44
CA PRO A 65 11.41 19.07 -5.05
C PRO A 65 11.17 17.59 -4.71
N ARG A 66 12.12 16.75 -5.08
CA ARG A 66 12.12 15.31 -4.77
C ARG A 66 12.59 15.14 -3.33
N THR A 67 11.66 15.05 -2.40
CA THR A 67 11.93 15.06 -0.96
C THR A 67 11.98 13.67 -0.34
N THR A 68 11.34 12.68 -0.99
CA THR A 68 11.30 11.30 -0.47
C THR A 68 12.40 10.43 -1.08
N CYS A 69 12.78 9.37 -0.36
CA CYS A 69 13.71 8.34 -0.83
C CYS A 69 13.21 7.71 -2.14
N ARG A 70 11.94 7.32 -2.19
CA ARG A 70 11.28 6.76 -3.38
C ARG A 70 11.41 7.69 -4.60
N GLU A 71 11.13 8.98 -4.42
CA GLU A 71 11.22 9.94 -5.52
C GLU A 71 12.65 10.11 -6.03
N ARG A 72 13.64 9.96 -5.15
CA ARG A 72 15.06 10.09 -5.52
C ARG A 72 15.60 8.88 -6.28
N ILE A 73 15.15 7.68 -5.96
CA ILE A 73 15.58 6.44 -6.64
C ILE A 73 14.82 6.18 -7.95
N LEU A 74 13.62 6.72 -8.12
CA LEU A 74 12.85 6.58 -9.36
C LEU A 74 13.16 7.72 -10.33
N PRO A 75 13.03 7.50 -11.65
CA PRO A 75 13.17 8.57 -12.64
C PRO A 75 12.19 9.72 -12.34
N PRO A 76 12.60 10.98 -12.57
CA PRO A 76 11.69 12.11 -12.44
C PRO A 76 10.55 12.00 -13.45
N PRO A 77 9.34 12.45 -13.12
CA PRO A 77 8.26 12.55 -14.08
C PRO A 77 8.68 13.50 -15.22
N ARG A 78 8.39 13.11 -16.46
CA ARG A 78 8.76 13.89 -17.66
C ARG A 78 7.77 15.03 -17.94
N ASP A 79 6.52 14.83 -17.55
CA ASP A 79 5.41 15.72 -17.85
C ASP A 79 4.66 16.14 -16.58
N GLU A 80 4.03 17.34 -16.64
CA GLU A 80 3.13 17.79 -15.58
C GLU A 80 1.81 16.99 -15.53
N ILE A 81 1.38 16.46 -16.68
CA ILE A 81 0.19 15.63 -16.79
C ILE A 81 0.66 14.18 -16.81
N VAL A 82 0.33 13.46 -15.78
CA VAL A 82 0.71 12.06 -15.63
C VAL A 82 -0.53 11.20 -15.78
N THR A 83 -0.48 10.25 -16.73
CA THR A 83 -1.46 9.17 -16.79
C THR A 83 -0.81 7.93 -16.20
N ALA A 84 -1.34 7.48 -15.08
CA ALA A 84 -0.83 6.32 -14.39
C ALA A 84 -1.94 5.29 -14.14
N LYS A 85 -1.57 4.02 -14.24
CA LYS A 85 -2.39 2.94 -13.67
C LYS A 85 -1.88 2.69 -12.27
N PRO A 86 -2.75 2.61 -11.26
CA PRO A 86 -2.35 2.17 -9.94
C PRO A 86 -1.63 0.81 -10.04
N ALA A 87 -0.49 0.69 -9.37
CA ALA A 87 0.27 -0.56 -9.33
C ALA A 87 -0.50 -1.65 -8.57
N ALA A 88 -1.24 -1.25 -7.55
CA ALA A 88 -2.11 -2.12 -6.78
C ALA A 88 -3.26 -1.33 -6.13
N VAL A 89 -4.24 -2.05 -5.61
CA VAL A 89 -5.34 -1.52 -4.80
C VAL A 89 -5.71 -2.57 -3.76
N SER A 90 -5.73 -2.20 -2.50
CA SER A 90 -6.18 -3.08 -1.42
C SER A 90 -7.64 -2.81 -1.04
N LEU A 91 -8.43 -3.87 -1.06
CA LEU A 91 -9.81 -3.86 -0.59
C LEU A 91 -9.97 -4.94 0.50
N TYR A 92 -10.22 -4.50 1.71
CA TYR A 92 -10.30 -5.39 2.87
C TYR A 92 -9.01 -6.17 3.09
N ASN A 93 -9.06 -7.50 2.98
CA ASN A 93 -7.92 -8.40 3.11
C ASN A 93 -7.32 -8.81 1.75
N ARG A 94 -7.65 -8.12 0.68
CA ARG A 94 -7.23 -8.47 -0.69
C ARG A 94 -6.49 -7.34 -1.34
N SER A 95 -5.27 -7.61 -1.81
CA SER A 95 -4.50 -6.68 -2.61
C SER A 95 -4.53 -7.12 -4.06
N PHE A 96 -5.18 -6.32 -4.90
CA PHE A 96 -5.27 -6.51 -6.34
C PHE A 96 -4.10 -5.80 -7.00
N ILE A 97 -3.23 -6.55 -7.65
CA ILE A 97 -1.98 -6.01 -8.18
C ILE A 97 -2.03 -6.03 -9.70
N ALA A 98 -1.71 -4.93 -10.34
CA ALA A 98 -1.65 -4.83 -11.79
C ALA A 98 -0.71 -5.91 -12.37
N ARG A 99 -1.05 -6.45 -13.56
CA ARG A 99 -0.34 -7.59 -14.14
C ARG A 99 1.15 -7.36 -14.30
N ASP A 100 1.54 -6.14 -14.65
CA ASP A 100 2.93 -5.74 -14.88
C ASP A 100 3.73 -5.58 -13.58
N TRP A 101 3.04 -5.47 -12.44
CA TRP A 101 3.62 -5.34 -11.10
C TRP A 101 3.50 -6.63 -10.27
N TYR A 102 2.74 -7.60 -10.76
CA TYR A 102 2.54 -8.86 -10.04
C TYR A 102 3.76 -9.76 -10.16
N ILE A 103 4.29 -10.14 -9.01
CA ILE A 103 5.34 -11.14 -8.88
C ILE A 103 4.93 -12.21 -7.87
N GLU A 104 5.50 -13.40 -8.01
CA GLU A 104 5.12 -14.55 -7.17
C GLU A 104 5.61 -14.42 -5.72
N ASN A 105 6.63 -13.58 -5.46
CA ASN A 105 7.15 -13.34 -4.13
C ASN A 105 7.83 -11.96 -4.06
N TYR A 106 7.25 -11.03 -3.30
CA TYR A 106 7.76 -9.67 -3.12
C TYR A 106 8.95 -9.57 -2.17
N ALA A 107 9.14 -10.58 -1.32
CA ALA A 107 10.19 -10.65 -0.31
C ALA A 107 11.08 -11.91 -0.47
N LYS A 108 11.37 -12.31 -1.73
CA LYS A 108 11.96 -13.62 -2.07
C LYS A 108 13.17 -13.99 -1.21
N ASP A 109 14.09 -13.09 -1.03
CA ASP A 109 15.37 -13.35 -0.37
C ASP A 109 15.49 -12.67 1.01
N PHE A 110 14.34 -12.14 1.51
CA PHE A 110 14.28 -11.50 2.82
C PHE A 110 14.67 -12.45 3.96
N PRO A 111 15.49 -12.03 4.94
CA PRO A 111 16.00 -10.67 5.16
C PRO A 111 17.37 -10.40 4.50
N LYS A 112 17.98 -11.35 3.80
CA LYS A 112 19.35 -11.24 3.26
C LYS A 112 19.44 -10.22 2.13
N GLU A 113 18.52 -10.28 1.20
CA GLU A 113 18.43 -9.38 0.07
C GLU A 113 16.98 -8.89 -0.09
N ILE A 114 16.84 -7.67 -0.58
CA ILE A 114 15.53 -7.10 -0.85
C ILE A 114 15.51 -6.46 -2.24
N ASN A 115 14.46 -6.77 -2.99
CA ASN A 115 14.09 -5.97 -4.15
C ASN A 115 13.34 -4.74 -3.63
N LEU A 116 14.01 -3.58 -3.63
CA LEU A 116 13.50 -2.37 -3.00
C LEU A 116 12.15 -1.93 -3.55
N SER A 117 11.96 -1.92 -4.88
CA SER A 117 10.69 -1.55 -5.49
C SER A 117 9.57 -2.52 -5.14
N ALA A 118 9.86 -3.82 -5.13
CA ALA A 118 8.89 -4.84 -4.77
C ALA A 118 8.45 -4.73 -3.31
N ILE A 119 9.42 -4.56 -2.39
CA ILE A 119 9.13 -4.49 -0.96
C ILE A 119 8.39 -3.21 -0.56
N MET A 120 8.67 -2.10 -1.24
CA MET A 120 7.96 -0.82 -1.03
C MET A 120 6.49 -0.96 -1.43
N LEU A 121 6.21 -1.45 -2.64
CA LEU A 121 4.83 -1.71 -3.08
C LEU A 121 4.11 -2.66 -2.13
N PHE A 122 4.74 -3.79 -1.80
CA PHE A 122 4.14 -4.80 -0.94
C PHE A 122 3.88 -4.24 0.47
N GLY A 123 4.83 -3.52 1.05
CA GLY A 123 4.67 -2.87 2.36
C GLY A 123 3.51 -1.86 2.37
N HIS A 124 3.38 -1.04 1.33
CA HIS A 124 2.25 -0.12 1.15
C HIS A 124 0.91 -0.86 1.21
N GLU A 125 0.76 -1.92 0.40
CA GLU A 125 -0.47 -2.69 0.36
C GLU A 125 -0.77 -3.41 1.69
N MET A 126 0.27 -3.87 2.40
CA MET A 126 0.09 -4.48 3.73
C MET A 126 -0.36 -3.46 4.76
N ILE A 127 0.00 -2.18 4.62
CA ILE A 127 -0.55 -1.12 5.50
C ILE A 127 -2.05 -0.94 5.25
N HIS A 128 -2.55 -0.98 4.03
CA HIS A 128 -4.00 -0.91 3.78
C HIS A 128 -4.75 -2.12 4.37
N VAL A 129 -4.15 -3.33 4.30
CA VAL A 129 -4.72 -4.50 4.97
C VAL A 129 -4.70 -4.32 6.49
N TRP A 130 -3.59 -3.80 7.05
CA TRP A 130 -3.50 -3.49 8.47
C TRP A 130 -4.52 -2.45 8.91
N GLN A 131 -4.69 -1.36 8.16
CA GLN A 131 -5.69 -0.33 8.40
C GLN A 131 -7.10 -0.93 8.45
N TRP A 132 -7.42 -1.82 7.51
CA TRP A 132 -8.71 -2.50 7.48
C TRP A 132 -8.92 -3.45 8.66
N GLN A 133 -7.94 -4.27 8.97
CA GLN A 133 -8.06 -5.23 10.07
C GLN A 133 -8.12 -4.53 11.44
N ASN A 134 -7.49 -3.36 11.55
CA ASN A 134 -7.51 -2.50 12.74
C ASN A 134 -8.45 -1.29 12.59
N ARG A 135 -9.51 -1.40 11.81
CA ARG A 135 -10.40 -0.28 11.47
C ARG A 135 -11.09 0.39 12.66
N GLU A 136 -11.26 -0.29 13.78
CA GLU A 136 -11.77 0.31 15.01
C GLU A 136 -10.81 1.38 15.56
N ARG A 137 -9.51 1.18 15.40
CA ARG A 137 -8.46 2.12 15.79
C ARG A 137 -8.16 3.15 14.68
N THR A 138 -8.11 2.72 13.44
CA THR A 138 -7.69 3.55 12.30
C THR A 138 -8.83 4.35 11.68
N GLY A 139 -10.08 3.95 11.91
CA GLY A 139 -11.25 4.51 11.23
C GLY A 139 -11.30 4.20 9.73
N TYR A 140 -10.45 3.30 9.24
CA TYR A 140 -10.32 3.00 7.81
C TYR A 140 -11.58 2.40 7.22
N THR A 141 -11.94 2.89 6.06
CA THR A 141 -12.83 2.19 5.12
C THR A 141 -12.31 2.39 3.71
N PRO A 142 -12.53 1.43 2.77
CA PRO A 142 -12.12 1.61 1.37
C PRO A 142 -12.66 2.90 0.74
N TRP A 143 -13.84 3.34 1.13
CA TRP A 143 -14.47 4.57 0.64
C TRP A 143 -13.79 5.83 1.14
N ARG A 144 -13.30 5.84 2.38
CA ARG A 144 -12.55 6.97 2.93
C ARG A 144 -11.19 7.09 2.24
N ALA A 145 -10.49 5.98 2.04
CA ALA A 145 -9.21 5.95 1.31
C ALA A 145 -9.40 6.40 -0.15
N ALA A 146 -10.39 5.85 -0.86
CA ALA A 146 -10.72 6.32 -2.21
C ALA A 146 -11.06 7.81 -2.26
N GLY A 147 -11.70 8.36 -1.23
CA GLY A 147 -12.02 9.77 -1.11
C GLY A 147 -10.77 10.67 -1.01
N GLU A 148 -9.64 10.18 -0.58
CA GLU A 148 -8.38 10.96 -0.54
C GLU A 148 -7.89 11.29 -1.95
N HIS A 149 -8.03 10.37 -2.90
CA HIS A 149 -7.70 10.61 -4.31
C HIS A 149 -8.61 11.66 -4.99
N VAL A 150 -9.80 11.88 -4.47
CA VAL A 150 -10.71 12.91 -4.99
C VAL A 150 -10.43 14.28 -4.38
N ARG A 151 -9.97 14.31 -3.12
CA ARG A 151 -9.77 15.54 -2.35
C ARG A 151 -8.37 16.13 -2.45
N SER A 152 -7.40 15.34 -2.89
CA SER A 152 -6.00 15.76 -2.97
C SER A 152 -5.44 15.54 -4.38
N ASP A 153 -4.69 16.53 -4.88
CA ASP A 153 -3.92 16.40 -6.13
C ASP A 153 -2.78 15.37 -6.00
N ASP A 154 -2.27 15.14 -4.78
CA ASP A 154 -1.24 14.13 -4.46
C ASP A 154 -1.53 13.53 -3.07
N PRO A 155 -2.33 12.45 -2.98
CA PRO A 155 -2.70 11.83 -1.71
C PRO A 155 -1.54 11.13 -1.01
N TYR A 156 -0.42 10.95 -1.71
CA TYR A 156 0.81 10.31 -1.18
C TYR A 156 1.79 11.32 -0.57
N LEU A 157 1.56 12.63 -0.79
CA LEU A 157 2.46 13.67 -0.28
C LEU A 157 2.29 13.83 1.23
N PHE A 158 3.38 13.71 1.96
CA PHE A 158 3.43 13.90 3.41
C PHE A 158 4.66 14.71 3.83
N GLU A 159 4.56 15.37 4.97
CA GLU A 159 5.64 16.10 5.60
C GLU A 159 5.83 15.60 7.03
N LEU A 160 7.10 15.45 7.45
CA LEU A 160 7.45 14.93 8.77
C LEU A 160 7.76 16.03 9.79
N GLU A 161 7.52 17.29 9.45
CA GLU A 161 7.73 18.41 10.34
C GLU A 161 6.75 18.36 11.52
N GLY A 162 7.24 18.71 12.72
CA GLY A 162 6.42 18.66 13.93
C GLY A 162 6.22 17.27 14.54
N ALA A 163 6.83 16.22 13.98
CA ALA A 163 6.73 14.84 14.44
C ALA A 163 5.28 14.36 14.72
N PRO A 164 4.36 14.47 13.75
CA PRO A 164 2.99 14.04 13.95
C PRO A 164 2.91 12.53 14.14
N ASP A 165 1.87 12.07 14.85
CA ASP A 165 1.59 10.65 15.00
C ASP A 165 1.25 10.00 13.65
N PHE A 166 1.67 8.76 13.43
CA PHE A 166 1.41 8.01 12.21
C PHE A 166 -0.09 7.98 11.84
N LEU A 167 -0.96 7.82 12.83
CA LEU A 167 -2.42 7.77 12.62
C LEU A 167 -3.05 9.14 12.29
N SER A 168 -2.33 10.25 12.43
CA SER A 168 -2.82 11.56 12.02
C SER A 168 -2.72 11.83 10.52
N PHE A 169 -1.96 11.01 9.79
CA PHE A 169 -1.84 11.08 8.34
C PHE A 169 -3.03 10.42 7.64
N GLY A 170 -3.29 10.83 6.41
CA GLY A 170 -4.22 10.15 5.51
C GLY A 170 -3.79 8.70 5.23
N TYR A 171 -4.73 7.87 4.77
CA TYR A 171 -4.47 6.44 4.58
C TYR A 171 -3.41 6.17 3.53
N GLU A 172 -3.44 6.91 2.41
CA GLU A 172 -2.43 6.81 1.36
C GLU A 172 -1.08 7.39 1.81
N GLN A 173 -1.10 8.47 2.60
CA GLN A 173 0.10 9.01 3.22
C GLN A 173 0.76 7.99 4.16
N GLN A 174 -0.02 7.24 4.94
CA GLN A 174 0.50 6.17 5.80
C GLN A 174 1.21 5.09 4.99
N GLY A 175 0.64 4.66 3.86
CA GLY A 175 1.31 3.76 2.91
C GLY A 175 2.62 4.35 2.38
N ALA A 176 2.59 5.62 1.95
CA ALA A 176 3.77 6.32 1.44
C ALA A 176 4.86 6.52 2.51
N ILE A 177 4.50 6.74 3.77
CA ILE A 177 5.43 6.82 4.91
C ILE A 177 6.14 5.47 5.12
N VAL A 178 5.41 4.36 4.98
CA VAL A 178 6.01 3.02 5.06
C VAL A 178 6.93 2.74 3.89
N GLU A 179 6.57 3.11 2.65
CA GLU A 179 7.49 3.05 1.51
C GLU A 179 8.77 3.84 1.78
N GLU A 180 8.65 5.05 2.30
CA GLU A 180 9.79 5.91 2.65
C GLU A 180 10.66 5.26 3.72
N TYR A 181 10.06 4.70 4.77
CA TYR A 181 10.79 3.98 5.81
C TYR A 181 11.56 2.79 5.25
N LEU A 182 10.93 1.95 4.43
CA LEU A 182 11.56 0.79 3.82
C LEU A 182 12.73 1.18 2.91
N CYS A 183 12.54 2.24 2.12
CA CYS A 183 13.58 2.79 1.26
C CYS A 183 14.76 3.33 2.09
N CYS A 184 14.49 4.18 3.06
CA CYS A 184 15.52 4.75 3.93
C CYS A 184 16.25 3.68 4.74
N ARG A 185 15.53 2.71 5.31
CA ARG A 185 16.12 1.61 6.07
C ARG A 185 17.07 0.76 5.22
N ALA A 186 16.70 0.51 3.97
CA ALA A 186 17.52 -0.29 3.06
C ALA A 186 18.80 0.43 2.64
N LEU A 187 18.75 1.75 2.45
CA LEU A 187 19.87 2.54 1.94
C LEU A 187 20.78 3.09 3.05
N ASP A 188 20.20 3.54 4.15
CA ASP A 188 20.92 4.04 5.32
C ASP A 188 20.10 3.86 6.61
N PRO A 189 20.24 2.72 7.30
CA PRO A 189 19.55 2.45 8.55
C PRO A 189 19.96 3.39 9.69
N THR A 190 21.11 4.06 9.59
CA THR A 190 21.66 4.93 10.62
C THR A 190 21.23 6.38 10.48
N ALA A 191 20.69 6.77 9.33
CA ALA A 191 20.27 8.13 9.05
C ALA A 191 19.22 8.65 10.05
N ALA A 192 19.30 9.93 10.39
CA ALA A 192 18.35 10.59 11.29
C ALA A 192 16.89 10.46 10.79
N ARG A 193 16.68 10.53 9.48
CA ARG A 193 15.35 10.34 8.85
C ARG A 193 14.83 8.93 9.07
N THR A 194 15.66 7.90 8.89
CA THR A 194 15.30 6.50 9.12
C THR A 194 14.89 6.27 10.57
N LYS A 195 15.68 6.77 11.52
CA LYS A 195 15.37 6.67 12.95
C LYS A 195 14.07 7.38 13.31
N ARG A 196 13.80 8.56 12.73
CA ARG A 196 12.56 9.30 12.95
C ARG A 196 11.34 8.51 12.44
N LEU A 197 11.42 7.99 11.23
CA LEU A 197 10.36 7.16 10.65
C LEU A 197 10.13 5.89 11.48
N HIS A 198 11.19 5.21 11.89
CA HIS A 198 11.10 4.04 12.76
C HIS A 198 10.40 4.35 14.08
N THR A 199 10.76 5.46 14.76
CA THR A 199 10.12 5.91 16.00
C THR A 199 8.64 6.18 15.80
N MET A 200 8.27 6.88 14.70
CA MET A 200 6.87 7.16 14.34
C MET A 200 6.07 5.87 14.13
N LEU A 201 6.59 4.94 13.34
CA LEU A 201 5.93 3.67 13.06
C LEU A 201 5.76 2.81 14.32
N ARG A 202 6.75 2.82 15.22
CA ARG A 202 6.66 2.12 16.50
C ARG A 202 5.60 2.68 17.44
N GLY A 203 5.17 3.91 17.25
CA GLY A 203 4.01 4.47 17.93
C GLY A 203 2.67 3.86 17.46
N ALA A 204 2.65 3.29 16.26
CA ALA A 204 1.45 2.71 15.66
C ALA A 204 1.41 1.17 15.73
N PHE A 205 2.54 0.50 15.52
CA PHE A 205 2.64 -0.96 15.50
C PHE A 205 4.06 -1.44 15.84
N PRO A 206 4.26 -2.73 16.22
CA PRO A 206 5.53 -3.25 16.71
C PRO A 206 6.54 -3.52 15.58
N VAL A 207 7.05 -2.44 14.94
CA VAL A 207 8.12 -2.56 13.93
C VAL A 207 9.36 -3.19 14.55
N ALA A 208 9.96 -4.14 13.86
CA ALA A 208 11.21 -4.76 14.26
C ALA A 208 12.34 -3.71 14.42
N PRO A 209 13.29 -3.92 15.32
CA PRO A 209 14.45 -3.05 15.50
C PRO A 209 15.17 -2.76 14.17
N LEU A 210 15.87 -1.61 14.12
CA LEU A 210 16.71 -1.22 12.98
C LEU A 210 17.95 -2.11 12.87
#